data_59ce7bf79bd18c8139ac01fa12b9b954
#
_entry.id   59ce7bf79bd18c8139ac01fa12b9b954
#
_cell.length_a   1.000
_cell.length_b   1.000
_cell.length_c   1.000
_cell.angle_alpha   90.00
_cell.angle_beta   90.00
_cell.angle_gamma   90.00
#
_symmetry.space_group_name_H-M   'P 1'
#
loop_
_entity.id
_entity.type
_entity.pdbx_description
1 polymer ?
#
loop_
_entity_poly.entity_id
_entity_poly.type
_entity_poly.pdbx_seq_one_letter_code
_entity_poly.pdbx_strand_id
1 'polypeptide(L)'
;MSTNQHNRESFGSRWGFILACIGSAVGMGNIWMFPTRVSLYGGGSFLIPYIFFVALIGFTGVIAEMSFGRATRSGPVDAFGCACEANGKRKLGEALGMIPVLGSLAMAIGYTVVMGWIFKYAIGTLTGSTLAPDNVEEYGNAFGSMASAFGNNGWQIGALIICMLILMLGVGGGIERAGKIMMPLFFCLFVILAVYVAFQPGAINGYRYIFRVDPEMLASPSTWIFALGQAFFSLSVAGNGTLIYGSYLSDKENIPASAAKVALFDTIAAVLAALVIIPAMATTGAQLNQGGPGLLFIFLPNLIRSMPGGRIIAIIFFAAVFLAGMTSLINLYEAPIATVQEKLHLSRVPACGVITVIGIIVSLLIQGIVSTWMDILSIYICPLGAGLAGIMFFWVCKKSYVEEQVNKGRERKFTKYFIPVCKYIYVPICFIVLILGIALGGIG
;
A
#
# COMPACT_ATOMS: atom_id res chain seq x y z
N MET A 1 -21.29 -21.57 16.59
CA MET A 1 -20.23 -21.32 15.61
C MET A 1 -19.27 -22.49 15.67
N SER A 2 -19.37 -23.42 14.73
CA SER A 2 -18.46 -24.57 14.64
C SER A 2 -17.14 -24.05 14.08
N THR A 3 -16.15 -23.95 14.93
CA THR A 3 -14.78 -23.63 14.55
C THR A 3 -14.15 -24.83 13.89
N ASN A 4 -14.18 -24.92 12.57
CA ASN A 4 -13.14 -25.62 11.83
C ASN A 4 -11.85 -24.83 12.07
N GLN A 5 -11.19 -25.10 13.17
CA GLN A 5 -9.82 -24.67 13.43
C GLN A 5 -8.91 -25.47 12.48
N HIS A 6 -8.89 -25.13 11.21
CA HIS A 6 -7.72 -25.41 10.41
C HIS A 6 -6.57 -24.67 11.10
N ASN A 7 -5.41 -25.35 11.25
CA ASN A 7 -4.17 -24.79 11.77
C ASN A 7 -3.78 -23.58 10.88
N ARG A 8 -4.41 -22.40 11.17
CA ARG A 8 -4.10 -21.19 10.42
C ARG A 8 -2.70 -20.75 10.80
N GLU A 9 -1.91 -20.41 9.79
CA GLU A 9 -0.59 -19.83 9.99
C GLU A 9 -0.68 -18.59 10.90
N SER A 10 0.39 -18.27 11.61
CA SER A 10 0.45 -17.12 12.49
C SER A 10 1.81 -16.44 12.42
N PHE A 11 1.83 -15.14 12.74
CA PHE A 11 3.08 -14.42 12.93
C PHE A 11 3.80 -14.96 14.17
N GLY A 12 5.12 -15.17 14.05
CA GLY A 12 5.95 -15.68 15.14
C GLY A 12 6.29 -14.60 16.19
N SER A 13 6.20 -13.32 15.83
CA SER A 13 6.50 -12.21 16.73
C SER A 13 5.67 -10.97 16.45
N ARG A 14 5.42 -10.18 17.50
CA ARG A 14 4.71 -8.91 17.42
C ARG A 14 5.39 -7.91 16.46
N TRP A 15 6.70 -7.78 16.54
CA TRP A 15 7.45 -6.90 15.65
C TRP A 15 7.45 -7.39 14.21
N GLY A 16 7.48 -8.71 14.00
CA GLY A 16 7.36 -9.28 12.65
C GLY A 16 6.01 -8.96 12.02
N PHE A 17 4.93 -9.06 12.76
CA PHE A 17 3.60 -8.62 12.33
C PHE A 17 3.58 -7.12 12.00
N ILE A 18 4.07 -6.26 12.91
CA ILE A 18 4.07 -4.81 12.71
C ILE A 18 4.88 -4.44 11.46
N LEU A 19 6.07 -5.02 11.27
CA LEU A 19 6.91 -4.76 10.10
C LEU A 19 6.28 -5.28 8.79
N ALA A 20 5.59 -6.42 8.83
CA ALA A 20 4.84 -6.90 7.68
C ALA A 20 3.69 -5.94 7.31
N CYS A 21 2.95 -5.41 8.31
CA CYS A 21 1.91 -4.41 8.09
C CYS A 21 2.46 -3.07 7.60
N ILE A 22 3.60 -2.62 8.15
CA ILE A 22 4.30 -1.42 7.64
C ILE A 22 4.69 -1.64 6.18
N GLY A 23 5.26 -2.80 5.83
CA GLY A 23 5.60 -3.12 4.45
C GLY A 23 4.40 -3.25 3.51
N SER A 24 3.24 -3.63 4.02
CA SER A 24 1.99 -3.60 3.26
C SER A 24 1.53 -2.17 2.95
N ALA A 25 1.69 -1.25 3.90
CA ALA A 25 1.29 0.14 3.76
C ALA A 25 2.32 0.95 2.94
N VAL A 26 3.61 0.79 3.24
CA VAL A 26 4.70 1.50 2.57
C VAL A 26 4.91 0.95 1.15
N GLY A 27 4.57 1.74 0.15
CA GLY A 27 4.67 1.34 -1.26
C GLY A 27 4.80 2.55 -2.19
N MET A 28 4.32 2.38 -3.42
CA MET A 28 4.39 3.46 -4.42
C MET A 28 3.55 4.67 -4.03
N GLY A 29 2.49 4.49 -3.24
CA GLY A 29 1.72 5.58 -2.66
C GLY A 29 2.57 6.57 -1.85
N ASN A 30 3.53 6.07 -1.07
CA ASN A 30 4.45 6.89 -0.27
C ASN A 30 5.58 7.48 -1.10
N ILE A 31 6.06 6.74 -2.13
CA ILE A 31 7.31 7.10 -2.83
C ILE A 31 7.07 8.06 -3.99
N TRP A 32 5.99 7.90 -4.78
CA TRP A 32 5.74 8.83 -5.87
C TRP A 32 4.48 9.67 -5.70
N MET A 33 3.36 9.06 -5.22
CA MET A 33 2.11 9.83 -5.12
C MET A 33 2.18 10.89 -4.04
N PHE A 34 2.64 10.55 -2.85
CA PHE A 34 2.72 11.48 -1.74
C PHE A 34 3.61 12.69 -2.02
N PRO A 35 4.88 12.55 -2.48
CA PRO A 35 5.70 13.71 -2.85
C PRO A 35 5.04 14.58 -3.93
N THR A 36 4.39 13.96 -4.91
CA THR A 36 3.63 14.68 -5.94
C THR A 36 2.49 15.50 -5.34
N ARG A 37 1.69 14.90 -4.44
CA ARG A 37 0.59 15.59 -3.79
C ARG A 37 1.08 16.73 -2.90
N VAL A 38 2.15 16.51 -2.13
CA VAL A 38 2.81 17.58 -1.35
C VAL A 38 3.25 18.72 -2.26
N SER A 39 3.83 18.40 -3.43
CA SER A 39 4.28 19.42 -4.39
C SER A 39 3.12 20.20 -5.02
N LEU A 40 2.02 19.54 -5.37
CA LEU A 40 0.89 20.16 -6.05
C LEU A 40 -0.02 20.98 -5.11
N TYR A 41 -0.11 20.58 -3.86
CA TYR A 41 -1.06 21.17 -2.89
C TYR A 41 -0.40 21.99 -1.78
N GLY A 42 0.74 22.62 -2.09
CA GLY A 42 1.33 23.68 -1.25
C GLY A 42 2.08 23.18 -0.02
N GLY A 43 2.83 22.07 -0.13
CA GLY A 43 3.74 21.61 0.92
C GLY A 43 3.03 21.34 2.25
N GLY A 44 3.34 22.16 3.27
CA GLY A 44 2.77 22.05 4.61
C GLY A 44 1.24 22.17 4.65
N SER A 45 0.65 22.90 3.70
CA SER A 45 -0.81 23.00 3.56
C SER A 45 -1.46 21.65 3.27
N PHE A 46 -0.78 20.75 2.55
CA PHE A 46 -1.23 19.39 2.33
C PHE A 46 -0.94 18.48 3.52
N LEU A 47 0.19 18.65 4.19
CA LEU A 47 0.59 17.78 5.31
C LEU A 47 -0.41 17.83 6.48
N ILE A 48 -0.99 19.00 6.76
CA ILE A 48 -1.94 19.17 7.87
C ILE A 48 -3.19 18.28 7.70
N PRO A 49 -3.98 18.40 6.62
CA PRO A 49 -5.14 17.55 6.42
C PRO A 49 -4.74 16.07 6.20
N TYR A 50 -3.59 15.79 5.60
CA TYR A 50 -3.11 14.43 5.44
C TYR A 50 -2.89 13.73 6.80
N ILE A 51 -2.17 14.35 7.74
CA ILE A 51 -1.94 13.81 9.09
C ILE A 51 -3.27 13.61 9.81
N PHE A 52 -4.20 14.56 9.69
CA PHE A 52 -5.54 14.42 10.25
C PHE A 52 -6.28 13.18 9.73
N PHE A 53 -6.28 12.97 8.41
CA PHE A 53 -6.96 11.82 7.82
C PHE A 53 -6.22 10.50 8.08
N VAL A 54 -4.90 10.49 8.12
CA VAL A 54 -4.13 9.29 8.52
C VAL A 54 -4.47 8.89 9.95
N ALA A 55 -4.54 9.86 10.87
CA ALA A 55 -4.94 9.58 12.24
C ALA A 55 -6.38 9.03 12.31
N LEU A 56 -7.32 9.64 11.57
CA LEU A 56 -8.71 9.19 11.54
C LEU A 56 -8.84 7.77 10.95
N ILE A 57 -8.27 7.52 9.77
CA ILE A 57 -8.40 6.24 9.06
C ILE A 57 -7.57 5.15 9.74
N GLY A 58 -6.37 5.47 10.22
CA GLY A 58 -5.53 4.55 10.99
C GLY A 58 -6.20 4.11 12.29
N PHE A 59 -6.85 5.05 12.98
CA PHE A 59 -7.60 4.77 14.20
C PHE A 59 -8.90 4.01 13.94
N THR A 60 -9.51 4.12 12.78
CA THR A 60 -10.79 3.48 12.45
C THR A 60 -10.61 2.28 11.52
N GLY A 61 -10.24 2.50 10.27
CA GLY A 61 -10.20 1.49 9.22
C GLY A 61 -9.20 0.38 9.49
N VAL A 62 -7.96 0.73 9.83
CA VAL A 62 -6.91 -0.27 10.09
C VAL A 62 -7.26 -1.15 11.30
N ILE A 63 -7.74 -0.53 12.41
CA ILE A 63 -8.20 -1.28 13.59
C ILE A 63 -9.40 -2.16 13.24
N ALA A 64 -10.35 -1.64 12.48
CA ALA A 64 -11.55 -2.37 12.06
C ALA A 64 -11.20 -3.63 11.29
N GLU A 65 -10.43 -3.49 10.21
CA GLU A 65 -10.07 -4.62 9.34
C GLU A 65 -9.22 -5.65 10.07
N MET A 66 -8.19 -5.23 10.82
CA MET A 66 -7.37 -6.15 11.63
C MET A 66 -8.22 -6.90 12.68
N SER A 67 -9.15 -6.20 13.33
CA SER A 67 -10.03 -6.82 14.34
C SER A 67 -11.02 -7.79 13.70
N PHE A 68 -11.54 -7.45 12.52
CA PHE A 68 -12.44 -8.32 11.78
C PHE A 68 -11.73 -9.60 11.30
N GLY A 69 -10.54 -9.48 10.71
CA GLY A 69 -9.71 -10.63 10.33
C GLY A 69 -9.38 -11.54 11.52
N ARG A 70 -8.94 -10.95 12.66
CA ARG A 70 -8.66 -11.72 13.88
C ARG A 70 -9.91 -12.42 14.42
N ALA A 71 -11.05 -11.75 14.40
CA ALA A 71 -12.31 -12.28 14.91
C ALA A 71 -12.79 -13.53 14.17
N THR A 72 -12.56 -13.57 12.87
CA THR A 72 -13.03 -14.66 12.00
C THR A 72 -11.95 -15.70 11.71
N ARG A 73 -10.67 -15.38 11.94
CA ARG A 73 -9.55 -16.28 11.63
C ARG A 73 -9.55 -16.78 10.19
N SER A 74 -10.03 -15.96 9.26
CA SER A 74 -10.21 -16.33 7.85
C SER A 74 -9.89 -15.18 6.92
N GLY A 75 -9.70 -15.48 5.63
CA GLY A 75 -9.59 -14.49 4.58
C GLY A 75 -10.90 -13.72 4.38
N PRO A 76 -10.91 -12.67 3.53
CA PRO A 76 -12.06 -11.76 3.41
C PRO A 76 -13.36 -12.47 3.03
N VAL A 77 -13.31 -13.48 2.15
CA VAL A 77 -14.51 -14.21 1.69
C VAL A 77 -15.22 -14.90 2.85
N ASP A 78 -14.48 -15.70 3.61
CA ASP A 78 -15.07 -16.42 4.74
C ASP A 78 -15.38 -15.47 5.91
N ALA A 79 -14.60 -14.41 6.10
CA ALA A 79 -14.88 -13.38 7.11
C ALA A 79 -16.25 -12.73 6.89
N PHE A 80 -16.56 -12.34 5.66
CA PHE A 80 -17.85 -11.76 5.31
C PHE A 80 -18.99 -12.80 5.40
N GLY A 81 -18.70 -14.05 5.00
CA GLY A 81 -19.61 -15.16 5.18
C GLY A 81 -19.98 -15.38 6.64
N CYS A 82 -19.00 -15.40 7.54
CA CYS A 82 -19.20 -15.53 8.99
C CYS A 82 -20.01 -14.37 9.58
N ALA A 83 -19.77 -13.13 9.13
CA ALA A 83 -20.56 -11.98 9.57
C ALA A 83 -22.05 -12.13 9.23
N CYS A 84 -22.36 -12.63 8.03
CA CYS A 84 -23.72 -12.82 7.55
C CYS A 84 -24.41 -14.12 8.03
N GLU A 85 -23.65 -15.07 8.60
CA GLU A 85 -24.14 -16.39 9.00
C GLU A 85 -25.22 -16.31 10.07
N ALA A 86 -25.09 -15.39 11.04
CA ALA A 86 -26.10 -15.18 12.08
C ALA A 86 -27.49 -14.78 11.53
N ASN A 87 -27.51 -14.25 10.31
CA ASN A 87 -28.74 -13.86 9.60
C ASN A 87 -29.16 -14.89 8.52
N GLY A 88 -28.54 -16.09 8.52
CA GLY A 88 -28.80 -17.15 7.52
C GLY A 88 -28.35 -16.81 6.10
N LYS A 89 -27.51 -15.77 5.90
CA LYS A 89 -27.10 -15.25 4.58
C LYS A 89 -25.60 -15.43 4.30
N ARG A 90 -25.00 -16.53 4.76
CA ARG A 90 -23.56 -16.82 4.59
C ARG A 90 -23.09 -16.69 3.14
N LYS A 91 -23.82 -17.30 2.18
CA LYS A 91 -23.47 -17.25 0.74
C LYS A 91 -23.45 -15.80 0.19
N LEU A 92 -24.37 -14.94 0.64
CA LEU A 92 -24.35 -13.52 0.26
C LEU A 92 -23.13 -12.81 0.83
N GLY A 93 -22.77 -13.08 2.08
CA GLY A 93 -21.54 -12.56 2.68
C GLY A 93 -20.29 -12.99 1.90
N GLU A 94 -20.19 -14.28 1.55
CA GLU A 94 -19.07 -14.81 0.76
C GLU A 94 -18.99 -14.15 -0.63
N ALA A 95 -20.14 -13.95 -1.31
CA ALA A 95 -20.18 -13.27 -2.60
C ALA A 95 -19.71 -11.81 -2.49
N LEU A 96 -20.11 -11.09 -1.45
CA LEU A 96 -19.66 -9.73 -1.20
C LEU A 96 -18.17 -9.68 -0.82
N GLY A 97 -17.65 -10.71 -0.11
CA GLY A 97 -16.24 -10.83 0.24
C GLY A 97 -15.33 -11.14 -0.96
N MET A 98 -15.88 -11.65 -2.07
CA MET A 98 -15.13 -11.82 -3.31
C MET A 98 -14.72 -10.49 -3.94
N ILE A 99 -15.50 -9.41 -3.73
CA ILE A 99 -15.20 -8.08 -4.30
C ILE A 99 -13.82 -7.58 -3.87
N PRO A 100 -13.51 -7.42 -2.57
CA PRO A 100 -12.17 -6.98 -2.15
C PRO A 100 -11.06 -7.97 -2.50
N VAL A 101 -11.33 -9.28 -2.56
CA VAL A 101 -10.32 -10.28 -2.96
C VAL A 101 -9.98 -10.18 -4.44
N LEU A 102 -10.98 -10.09 -5.32
CA LEU A 102 -10.74 -9.87 -6.76
C LEU A 102 -10.08 -8.52 -7.01
N GLY A 103 -10.46 -7.49 -6.24
CA GLY A 103 -9.79 -6.20 -6.25
C GLY A 103 -8.32 -6.30 -5.86
N SER A 104 -8.01 -7.05 -4.79
CA SER A 104 -6.63 -7.30 -4.36
C SER A 104 -5.81 -8.04 -5.42
N LEU A 105 -6.39 -9.08 -6.03
CA LEU A 105 -5.75 -9.83 -7.11
C LEU A 105 -5.48 -8.93 -8.33
N ALA A 106 -6.48 -8.19 -8.76
CA ALA A 106 -6.35 -7.29 -9.90
C ALA A 106 -5.33 -6.17 -9.63
N MET A 107 -5.33 -5.60 -8.41
CA MET A 107 -4.33 -4.63 -7.97
C MET A 107 -2.93 -5.24 -7.96
N ALA A 108 -2.75 -6.45 -7.41
CA ALA A 108 -1.47 -7.18 -7.42
C ALA A 108 -0.94 -7.41 -8.83
N ILE A 109 -1.82 -7.74 -9.77
CA ILE A 109 -1.49 -7.96 -11.18
C ILE A 109 -0.96 -6.66 -11.82
N GLY A 110 -1.66 -5.54 -11.66
CA GLY A 110 -1.18 -4.24 -12.14
C GLY A 110 0.13 -3.81 -11.46
N TYR A 111 0.21 -4.03 -10.16
CA TYR A 111 1.42 -3.75 -9.39
C TYR A 111 2.62 -4.62 -9.80
N THR A 112 2.38 -5.86 -10.29
CA THR A 112 3.41 -6.72 -10.87
C THR A 112 4.07 -6.11 -12.08
N VAL A 113 3.32 -5.43 -12.96
CA VAL A 113 3.87 -4.70 -14.11
C VAL A 113 4.80 -3.59 -13.64
N VAL A 114 4.35 -2.78 -12.68
CA VAL A 114 5.14 -1.68 -12.08
C VAL A 114 6.39 -2.21 -11.40
N MET A 115 6.28 -3.33 -10.67
CA MET A 115 7.43 -3.98 -10.04
C MET A 115 8.46 -4.49 -11.06
N GLY A 116 8.02 -4.88 -12.24
CA GLY A 116 8.94 -5.19 -13.34
C GLY A 116 9.74 -3.97 -13.79
N TRP A 117 9.12 -2.79 -13.90
CA TRP A 117 9.82 -1.54 -14.20
C TRP A 117 10.87 -1.22 -13.12
N ILE A 118 10.47 -1.29 -11.86
CA ILE A 118 11.36 -1.05 -10.71
C ILE A 118 12.52 -2.04 -10.71
N PHE A 119 12.25 -3.33 -10.95
CA PHE A 119 13.26 -4.37 -10.98
C PHE A 119 14.29 -4.15 -12.10
N LYS A 120 13.83 -3.81 -13.33
CA LYS A 120 14.73 -3.44 -14.43
C LYS A 120 15.60 -2.25 -14.09
N TYR A 121 15.04 -1.20 -13.50
CA TYR A 121 15.80 -0.02 -13.11
C TYR A 121 16.79 -0.33 -11.98
N ALA A 122 16.40 -1.10 -10.97
CA ALA A 122 17.31 -1.51 -9.90
C ALA A 122 18.52 -2.29 -10.42
N ILE A 123 18.30 -3.29 -11.27
CA ILE A 123 19.41 -4.05 -11.90
C ILE A 123 20.21 -3.15 -12.85
N GLY A 124 19.53 -2.28 -13.61
CA GLY A 124 20.17 -1.35 -14.52
C GLY A 124 21.08 -0.32 -13.83
N THR A 125 20.82 0.04 -12.56
CA THR A 125 21.75 0.89 -11.80
C THR A 125 23.08 0.19 -11.51
N LEU A 126 23.05 -1.13 -11.27
CA LEU A 126 24.24 -1.94 -11.03
C LEU A 126 25.10 -2.05 -12.30
N THR A 127 24.47 -2.20 -13.46
CA THR A 127 25.16 -2.29 -14.76
C THR A 127 25.51 -0.92 -15.34
N GLY A 128 24.84 0.15 -14.88
CA GLY A 128 24.96 1.51 -15.41
C GLY A 128 23.92 1.85 -16.50
N SER A 129 23.15 0.88 -16.98
CA SER A 129 22.21 1.09 -18.08
C SER A 129 21.04 2.03 -17.73
N THR A 130 20.63 2.09 -16.44
CA THR A 130 19.60 3.03 -15.96
C THR A 130 20.03 4.51 -16.08
N LEU A 131 21.32 4.80 -16.04
CA LEU A 131 21.87 6.16 -16.13
C LEU A 131 22.55 6.43 -17.49
N ALA A 132 22.34 5.57 -18.49
CA ALA A 132 22.93 5.71 -19.82
C ALA A 132 22.28 6.82 -20.66
N PRO A 133 20.95 7.09 -20.62
CA PRO A 133 20.33 8.17 -21.38
C PRO A 133 20.90 9.54 -21.01
N ASP A 134 21.06 10.44 -21.99
CA ASP A 134 21.73 11.72 -21.80
C ASP A 134 20.78 12.88 -21.41
N ASN A 135 19.51 12.75 -21.70
CA ASN A 135 18.49 13.80 -21.45
C ASN A 135 17.11 13.22 -21.16
N VAL A 136 16.18 14.09 -20.72
CA VAL A 136 14.81 13.72 -20.33
C VAL A 136 14.04 13.04 -21.46
N GLU A 137 14.28 13.42 -22.73
CA GLU A 137 13.60 12.83 -23.88
C GLU A 137 14.03 11.37 -24.09
N GLU A 138 15.33 11.08 -23.99
CA GLU A 138 15.84 9.71 -24.07
C GLU A 138 15.34 8.84 -22.92
N TYR A 139 15.29 9.37 -21.67
CA TYR A 139 14.64 8.69 -20.56
C TYR A 139 13.16 8.43 -20.83
N GLY A 140 12.45 9.40 -21.42
CA GLY A 140 11.06 9.26 -21.84
C GLY A 140 10.87 8.14 -22.85
N ASN A 141 11.72 8.08 -23.88
CA ASN A 141 11.71 7.05 -24.91
C ASN A 141 12.02 5.67 -24.34
N ALA A 142 13.03 5.57 -23.47
CA ALA A 142 13.42 4.33 -22.81
C ALA A 142 12.31 3.80 -21.91
N PHE A 143 11.68 4.67 -21.12
CA PHE A 143 10.55 4.30 -20.27
C PHE A 143 9.31 3.97 -21.13
N GLY A 144 8.97 4.77 -22.12
CA GLY A 144 7.84 4.53 -23.03
C GLY A 144 7.94 3.19 -23.74
N SER A 145 9.14 2.82 -24.21
CA SER A 145 9.40 1.50 -24.80
C SER A 145 9.17 0.36 -23.79
N MET A 146 9.63 0.53 -22.54
CA MET A 146 9.43 -0.45 -21.49
C MET A 146 7.96 -0.54 -21.03
N ALA A 147 7.25 0.57 -20.96
CA ALA A 147 5.86 0.65 -20.56
C ALA A 147 4.87 0.26 -21.67
N SER A 148 5.36 0.01 -22.87
CA SER A 148 4.54 -0.45 -24.00
C SER A 148 4.07 -1.90 -23.81
N ALA A 149 3.11 -2.33 -24.62
CA ALA A 149 2.64 -3.72 -24.63
C ALA A 149 3.82 -4.68 -24.87
N PHE A 150 3.97 -5.65 -23.99
CA PHE A 150 5.05 -6.65 -23.99
C PHE A 150 6.48 -6.11 -23.84
N GLY A 151 6.66 -4.83 -23.45
CA GLY A 151 7.99 -4.22 -23.25
C GLY A 151 8.71 -4.62 -21.96
N ASN A 152 8.00 -5.25 -21.02
CA ASN A 152 8.47 -5.53 -19.67
C ASN A 152 8.43 -7.01 -19.26
N ASN A 153 8.15 -7.94 -20.18
CA ASN A 153 7.79 -9.33 -19.89
C ASN A 153 8.72 -10.05 -18.90
N GLY A 154 10.02 -10.10 -19.18
CA GLY A 154 10.98 -10.84 -18.36
C GLY A 154 11.12 -10.24 -16.95
N TRP A 155 11.10 -8.93 -16.86
CA TRP A 155 11.31 -8.21 -15.59
C TRP A 155 10.12 -8.35 -14.65
N GLN A 156 8.88 -8.22 -15.16
CA GLN A 156 7.68 -8.40 -14.33
C GLN A 156 7.49 -9.86 -13.90
N ILE A 157 7.77 -10.84 -14.78
CA ILE A 157 7.74 -12.26 -14.42
C ILE A 157 8.81 -12.54 -13.33
N GLY A 158 10.02 -12.01 -13.47
CA GLY A 158 11.07 -12.14 -12.47
C GLY A 158 10.66 -11.57 -11.11
N ALA A 159 10.09 -10.37 -11.08
CA ALA A 159 9.58 -9.75 -9.85
C ALA A 159 8.45 -10.58 -9.23
N LEU A 160 7.52 -11.10 -10.04
CA LEU A 160 6.45 -11.96 -9.57
C LEU A 160 6.98 -13.27 -8.98
N ILE A 161 7.94 -13.91 -9.63
CA ILE A 161 8.55 -15.15 -9.13
C ILE A 161 9.20 -14.90 -7.77
N ILE A 162 9.96 -13.80 -7.59
CA ILE A 162 10.56 -13.45 -6.30
C ILE A 162 9.46 -13.30 -5.23
N CYS A 163 8.38 -12.60 -5.54
CA CYS A 163 7.24 -12.45 -4.64
C CYS A 163 6.63 -13.80 -4.24
N MET A 164 6.36 -14.67 -5.22
CA MET A 164 5.74 -15.96 -5.00
C MET A 164 6.64 -16.93 -4.22
N LEU A 165 7.95 -16.91 -4.45
CA LEU A 165 8.90 -17.70 -3.66
C LEU A 165 8.85 -17.31 -2.18
N ILE A 166 8.73 -16.01 -1.87
CA ILE A 166 8.56 -15.53 -0.50
C ILE A 166 7.22 -16.01 0.07
N LEU A 167 6.14 -15.89 -0.68
CA LEU A 167 4.80 -16.30 -0.26
C LEU A 167 4.69 -17.82 -0.03
N MET A 168 5.36 -18.64 -0.82
CA MET A 168 5.41 -20.11 -0.66
C MET A 168 6.02 -20.53 0.69
N LEU A 169 6.88 -19.69 1.29
CA LEU A 169 7.50 -19.95 2.60
C LEU A 169 6.54 -19.71 3.79
N GLY A 170 5.33 -19.25 3.54
CA GLY A 170 4.30 -19.04 4.56
C GLY A 170 4.39 -17.70 5.28
N VAL A 171 3.54 -17.53 6.28
CA VAL A 171 3.44 -16.25 7.03
C VAL A 171 4.69 -16.00 7.87
N GLY A 172 5.11 -16.94 8.70
CA GLY A 172 6.28 -16.78 9.58
C GLY A 172 7.61 -16.85 8.83
N GLY A 173 7.76 -17.83 7.91
CA GLY A 173 9.00 -18.08 7.17
C GLY A 173 9.22 -17.12 5.99
N GLY A 174 8.15 -16.64 5.36
CA GLY A 174 8.16 -15.76 4.19
C GLY A 174 7.82 -14.32 4.53
N ILE A 175 6.54 -14.03 4.75
CA ILE A 175 6.02 -12.66 4.91
C ILE A 175 6.69 -11.94 6.09
N GLU A 176 6.72 -12.56 7.25
CA GLU A 176 7.31 -11.97 8.46
C GLU A 176 8.82 -11.73 8.30
N ARG A 177 9.54 -12.72 7.76
CA ARG A 177 10.98 -12.61 7.54
C ARG A 177 11.31 -11.54 6.50
N ALA A 178 10.55 -11.48 5.41
CA ALA A 178 10.68 -10.43 4.40
C ALA A 178 10.47 -9.03 5.02
N GLY A 179 9.38 -8.83 5.78
CA GLY A 179 9.11 -7.58 6.47
C GLY A 179 10.22 -7.18 7.45
N LYS A 180 10.76 -8.12 8.23
CA LYS A 180 11.86 -7.89 9.18
C LYS A 180 13.16 -7.44 8.52
N ILE A 181 13.42 -7.85 7.30
CA ILE A 181 14.64 -7.48 6.55
C ILE A 181 14.39 -6.24 5.70
N MET A 182 13.32 -6.26 4.89
CA MET A 182 13.10 -5.24 3.87
C MET A 182 12.74 -3.88 4.47
N MET A 183 11.91 -3.83 5.52
CA MET A 183 11.47 -2.54 6.08
C MET A 183 12.58 -1.78 6.80
N PRO A 184 13.35 -2.37 7.75
CA PRO A 184 14.48 -1.64 8.32
C PRO A 184 15.50 -1.19 7.26
N LEU A 185 15.79 -2.04 6.27
CA LEU A 185 16.71 -1.70 5.19
C LEU A 185 16.16 -0.54 4.35
N PHE A 186 14.87 -0.54 3.99
CA PHE A 186 14.22 0.56 3.31
C PHE A 186 14.40 1.89 4.07
N PHE A 187 14.08 1.93 5.36
CA PHE A 187 14.24 3.14 6.16
C PHE A 187 15.69 3.60 6.24
N CYS A 188 16.64 2.68 6.44
CA CYS A 188 18.07 3.01 6.43
C CYS A 188 18.51 3.63 5.10
N LEU A 189 18.13 3.05 3.97
CA LEU A 189 18.49 3.55 2.66
C LEU A 189 17.89 4.93 2.38
N PHE A 190 16.61 5.15 2.75
CA PHE A 190 15.98 6.46 2.57
C PHE A 190 16.56 7.53 3.52
N VAL A 191 16.97 7.17 4.74
CA VAL A 191 17.69 8.11 5.63
C VAL A 191 19.03 8.50 5.04
N ILE A 192 19.78 7.55 4.49
CA ILE A 192 21.06 7.85 3.80
C ILE A 192 20.81 8.83 2.64
N LEU A 193 19.77 8.59 1.84
CA LEU A 193 19.39 9.49 0.73
C LEU A 193 18.98 10.87 1.23
N ALA A 194 18.19 10.96 2.30
CA ALA A 194 17.76 12.22 2.89
C ALA A 194 18.97 13.05 3.39
N VAL A 195 19.91 12.39 4.07
CA VAL A 195 21.15 13.03 4.53
C VAL A 195 21.98 13.49 3.31
N TYR A 196 22.16 12.64 2.30
CA TYR A 196 22.90 13.04 1.10
C TYR A 196 22.29 14.25 0.41
N VAL A 197 20.95 14.25 0.18
CA VAL A 197 20.24 15.33 -0.50
C VAL A 197 20.29 16.63 0.33
N ALA A 198 20.25 16.54 1.66
CA ALA A 198 20.32 17.72 2.53
C ALA A 198 21.61 18.54 2.35
N PHE A 199 22.69 17.91 1.95
CA PHE A 199 23.97 18.61 1.68
C PHE A 199 24.11 19.11 0.24
N GLN A 200 23.12 18.89 -0.65
CA GLN A 200 23.22 19.37 -2.02
C GLN A 200 22.89 20.86 -2.11
N PRO A 201 23.61 21.63 -2.94
CA PRO A 201 23.30 23.04 -3.20
C PRO A 201 21.86 23.20 -3.71
N GLY A 202 21.11 24.11 -3.13
CA GLY A 202 19.72 24.38 -3.54
C GLY A 202 18.65 23.51 -2.86
N ALA A 203 19.00 22.41 -2.19
CA ALA A 203 18.05 21.52 -1.50
C ALA A 203 17.22 22.25 -0.43
N ILE A 204 17.77 23.28 0.20
CA ILE A 204 17.09 24.10 1.22
C ILE A 204 15.76 24.70 0.71
N ASN A 205 15.67 25.01 -0.58
CA ASN A 205 14.44 25.54 -1.19
C ASN A 205 13.32 24.49 -1.19
N GLY A 206 13.65 23.22 -1.43
CA GLY A 206 12.72 22.11 -1.33
C GLY A 206 12.22 21.89 0.10
N TYR A 207 13.13 21.95 1.09
CA TYR A 207 12.72 21.86 2.51
C TYR A 207 11.82 23.03 2.93
N ARG A 208 12.16 24.25 2.55
CA ARG A 208 11.31 25.43 2.80
C ARG A 208 9.93 25.25 2.18
N TYR A 209 9.85 24.69 0.98
CA TYR A 209 8.59 24.41 0.31
C TYR A 209 7.74 23.39 1.06
N ILE A 210 8.34 22.26 1.48
CA ILE A 210 7.62 21.18 2.19
C ILE A 210 6.98 21.70 3.49
N PHE A 211 7.66 22.58 4.21
CA PHE A 211 7.18 23.09 5.51
C PHE A 211 6.44 24.42 5.43
N ARG A 212 6.35 25.01 4.23
CA ARG A 212 5.57 26.23 4.03
C ARG A 212 4.08 25.91 4.12
N VAL A 213 3.35 26.70 4.91
CA VAL A 213 1.88 26.66 4.94
C VAL A 213 1.36 27.87 4.18
N ASP A 214 0.60 27.63 3.13
CA ASP A 214 -0.12 28.63 2.35
C ASP A 214 -1.59 28.60 2.77
N PRO A 215 -2.11 29.69 3.37
CA PRO A 215 -3.49 29.72 3.86
C PRO A 215 -4.55 29.49 2.76
N GLU A 216 -4.31 29.97 1.54
CA GLU A 216 -5.25 29.78 0.42
C GLU A 216 -5.31 28.30 0.01
N MET A 217 -4.15 27.66 -0.10
CA MET A 217 -4.07 26.21 -0.39
C MET A 217 -4.68 25.39 0.76
N LEU A 218 -4.44 25.77 2.03
CA LEU A 218 -5.03 25.07 3.16
C LEU A 218 -6.56 25.22 3.21
N ALA A 219 -7.09 26.36 2.80
CA ALA A 219 -8.54 26.60 2.72
C ALA A 219 -9.19 25.95 1.50
N SER A 220 -8.41 25.51 0.51
CA SER A 220 -8.93 24.90 -0.72
C SER A 220 -9.55 23.51 -0.45
N PRO A 221 -10.81 23.26 -0.85
CA PRO A 221 -11.43 21.95 -0.74
C PRO A 221 -10.63 20.83 -1.42
N SER A 222 -9.97 21.12 -2.55
CA SER A 222 -9.15 20.17 -3.28
C SER A 222 -8.04 19.59 -2.41
N THR A 223 -7.34 20.44 -1.63
CA THR A 223 -6.26 20.00 -0.74
C THR A 223 -6.77 18.97 0.27
N TRP A 224 -7.95 19.17 0.86
CA TRP A 224 -8.56 18.24 1.81
C TRP A 224 -9.03 16.95 1.13
N ILE A 225 -9.63 17.03 -0.06
CA ILE A 225 -10.12 15.87 -0.80
C ILE A 225 -8.94 14.97 -1.20
N PHE A 226 -7.88 15.54 -1.75
CA PHE A 226 -6.71 14.74 -2.15
C PHE A 226 -5.89 14.26 -0.96
N ALA A 227 -5.88 14.97 0.16
CA ALA A 227 -5.28 14.49 1.39
C ALA A 227 -6.05 13.30 1.98
N LEU A 228 -7.38 13.31 1.93
CA LEU A 228 -8.22 12.19 2.32
C LEU A 228 -7.95 10.95 1.44
N GLY A 229 -7.94 11.13 0.11
CA GLY A 229 -7.66 10.06 -0.83
C GLY A 229 -6.28 9.45 -0.62
N GLN A 230 -5.24 10.29 -0.47
CA GLN A 230 -3.88 9.86 -0.19
C GLN A 230 -3.78 9.07 1.12
N ALA A 231 -4.40 9.54 2.21
CA ALA A 231 -4.38 8.85 3.49
C ALA A 231 -5.10 7.48 3.43
N PHE A 232 -6.21 7.43 2.71
CA PHE A 232 -6.98 6.20 2.50
C PHE A 232 -6.17 5.15 1.74
N PHE A 233 -5.52 5.56 0.66
CA PHE A 233 -4.69 4.70 -0.17
C PHE A 233 -3.42 4.24 0.57
N SER A 234 -2.73 5.16 1.25
CA SER A 234 -1.46 4.89 1.94
C SER A 234 -1.59 3.80 3.02
N LEU A 235 -2.68 3.82 3.79
CA LEU A 235 -2.90 2.85 4.86
C LEU A 235 -3.40 1.48 4.39
N SER A 236 -3.52 1.25 3.08
CA SER A 236 -3.94 -0.02 2.47
C SER A 236 -5.28 -0.55 3.00
N VAL A 237 -6.22 0.36 3.32
CA VAL A 237 -7.55 0.01 3.80
C VAL A 237 -8.46 -0.23 2.61
N ALA A 238 -8.77 -1.50 2.33
CA ALA A 238 -9.53 -1.91 1.15
C ALA A 238 -10.37 -3.19 1.37
N GLY A 239 -10.54 -3.61 2.63
CA GLY A 239 -11.27 -4.84 2.97
C GLY A 239 -10.49 -6.14 2.68
N ASN A 240 -9.19 -6.07 2.47
CA ASN A 240 -8.38 -7.23 2.10
C ASN A 240 -7.03 -7.31 2.85
N GLY A 241 -6.05 -6.48 2.56
CA GLY A 241 -4.67 -6.59 3.02
C GLY A 241 -4.50 -6.54 4.54
N THR A 242 -5.08 -5.55 5.21
CA THR A 242 -5.07 -5.44 6.67
C THR A 242 -5.97 -6.49 7.33
N LEU A 243 -7.07 -6.89 6.69
CA LEU A 243 -7.96 -7.94 7.16
C LEU A 243 -7.26 -9.31 7.15
N ILE A 244 -6.62 -9.69 6.04
CA ILE A 244 -5.92 -10.98 5.95
C ILE A 244 -4.78 -11.07 6.95
N TYR A 245 -3.97 -10.02 7.14
CA TYR A 245 -2.93 -10.00 8.16
C TYR A 245 -3.50 -10.04 9.58
N GLY A 246 -4.65 -9.38 9.79
CA GLY A 246 -5.42 -9.48 11.03
C GLY A 246 -5.81 -10.91 11.37
N SER A 247 -6.13 -11.74 10.37
CA SER A 247 -6.54 -13.13 10.57
C SER A 247 -5.42 -14.06 11.11
N TYR A 248 -4.16 -13.64 10.98
CA TYR A 248 -2.99 -14.35 11.49
C TYR A 248 -2.57 -13.92 12.90
N LEU A 249 -3.32 -12.98 13.52
CA LEU A 249 -3.01 -12.46 14.84
C LEU A 249 -3.46 -13.37 15.97
N SER A 250 -2.68 -13.44 17.03
CA SER A 250 -3.10 -14.05 18.30
C SER A 250 -4.11 -13.16 19.03
N ASP A 251 -4.90 -13.77 19.93
CA ASP A 251 -5.86 -13.03 20.76
C ASP A 251 -5.17 -12.09 21.78
N LYS A 252 -3.87 -12.28 22.02
CA LYS A 252 -3.05 -11.46 22.94
C LYS A 252 -2.59 -10.15 22.31
N GLU A 253 -2.71 -9.99 20.98
CA GLU A 253 -2.22 -8.78 20.29
C GLU A 253 -3.12 -7.57 20.56
N ASN A 254 -2.49 -6.46 20.94
CA ASN A 254 -3.15 -5.18 21.11
C ASN A 254 -3.26 -4.47 19.75
N ILE A 255 -4.32 -4.76 19.01
CA ILE A 255 -4.54 -4.22 17.66
C ILE A 255 -4.48 -2.69 17.60
N PRO A 256 -5.17 -1.91 18.45
CA PRO A 256 -5.07 -0.46 18.39
C PRO A 256 -3.65 0.09 18.53
N ALA A 257 -2.82 -0.51 19.40
CA ALA A 257 -1.43 -0.10 19.54
C ALA A 257 -0.57 -0.48 18.33
N SER A 258 -0.87 -1.59 17.67
CA SER A 258 -0.17 -2.01 16.45
C SER A 258 -0.60 -1.19 15.24
N ALA A 259 -1.90 -0.91 15.09
CA ALA A 259 -2.42 -0.03 14.04
C ALA A 259 -1.84 1.40 14.14
N ALA A 260 -1.71 1.95 15.35
CA ALA A 260 -1.09 3.26 15.56
C ALA A 260 0.39 3.27 15.11
N LYS A 261 1.14 2.18 15.36
CA LYS A 261 2.52 2.06 14.87
C LYS A 261 2.58 1.95 13.35
N VAL A 262 1.69 1.17 12.74
CA VAL A 262 1.62 1.06 11.27
C VAL A 262 1.36 2.43 10.66
N ALA A 263 0.35 3.17 11.11
CA ALA A 263 0.03 4.49 10.61
C ALA A 263 1.17 5.50 10.82
N LEU A 264 1.86 5.44 11.97
CA LEU A 264 3.01 6.29 12.25
C LEU A 264 4.19 6.01 11.30
N PHE A 265 4.57 4.75 11.13
CA PHE A 265 5.70 4.39 10.26
C PHE A 265 5.38 4.56 8.78
N ASP A 266 4.14 4.36 8.36
CA ASP A 266 3.67 4.70 7.02
C ASP A 266 3.82 6.21 6.76
N THR A 267 3.36 7.05 7.69
CA THR A 267 3.52 8.51 7.60
C THR A 267 4.99 8.92 7.57
N ILE A 268 5.83 8.31 8.43
CA ILE A 268 7.29 8.58 8.42
C ILE A 268 7.88 8.21 7.05
N ALA A 269 7.51 7.09 6.47
CA ALA A 269 7.99 6.67 5.15
C ALA A 269 7.57 7.66 4.05
N ALA A 270 6.31 8.11 4.05
CA ALA A 270 5.80 9.09 3.10
C ALA A 270 6.51 10.44 3.21
N VAL A 271 6.65 10.95 4.43
CA VAL A 271 7.36 12.22 4.69
C VAL A 271 8.84 12.09 4.34
N LEU A 272 9.48 10.99 4.69
CA LEU A 272 10.89 10.72 4.35
C LEU A 272 11.10 10.68 2.83
N ALA A 273 10.19 10.06 2.08
CA ALA A 273 10.24 10.09 0.62
C ALA A 273 10.11 11.51 0.06
N ALA A 274 9.20 12.33 0.60
CA ALA A 274 9.06 13.72 0.22
C ALA A 274 10.32 14.54 0.56
N LEU A 275 10.95 14.29 1.72
CA LEU A 275 12.21 14.92 2.14
C LEU A 275 13.43 14.54 1.28
N VAL A 276 13.35 13.46 0.53
CA VAL A 276 14.35 13.07 -0.47
C VAL A 276 14.02 13.68 -1.82
N ILE A 277 12.81 13.44 -2.32
CA ILE A 277 12.43 13.71 -3.71
C ILE A 277 12.28 15.22 -3.98
N ILE A 278 11.53 15.93 -3.14
CA ILE A 278 11.23 17.36 -3.37
C ILE A 278 12.50 18.23 -3.27
N PRO A 279 13.36 18.07 -2.24
CA PRO A 279 14.62 18.81 -2.20
C PRO A 279 15.59 18.40 -3.33
N ALA A 280 15.63 17.12 -3.74
CA ALA A 280 16.43 16.69 -4.88
C ALA A 280 15.99 17.40 -6.17
N MET A 281 14.71 17.51 -6.44
CA MET A 281 14.18 18.26 -7.59
C MET A 281 14.53 19.77 -7.50
N ALA A 282 14.48 20.36 -6.31
CA ALA A 282 14.83 21.77 -6.10
C ALA A 282 16.29 22.09 -6.41
N THR A 283 17.22 21.12 -6.34
CA THR A 283 18.64 21.31 -6.65
C THR A 283 18.92 21.66 -8.12
N THR A 284 18.04 21.23 -9.03
CA THR A 284 18.17 21.49 -10.49
C THR A 284 17.21 22.54 -11.02
N GLY A 285 16.42 23.16 -10.14
CA GLY A 285 15.36 24.09 -10.56
C GLY A 285 14.20 23.40 -11.29
N ALA A 286 14.10 22.07 -11.23
CA ALA A 286 12.99 21.31 -11.80
C ALA A 286 11.67 21.76 -11.15
N GLN A 287 10.60 21.78 -11.97
CA GLN A 287 9.28 22.12 -11.44
C GLN A 287 8.81 21.05 -10.48
N LEU A 288 8.37 21.48 -9.29
CA LEU A 288 7.90 20.59 -8.23
C LEU A 288 6.49 20.01 -8.48
N ASN A 289 5.94 20.18 -9.68
CA ASN A 289 4.62 19.72 -10.11
C ASN A 289 4.66 18.42 -10.94
N GLN A 290 5.82 17.79 -11.07
CA GLN A 290 5.94 16.51 -11.77
C GLN A 290 5.44 15.36 -10.91
N GLY A 291 4.77 14.40 -11.51
CA GLY A 291 4.16 13.27 -10.79
C GLY A 291 4.04 11.98 -11.58
N GLY A 292 3.48 10.98 -10.91
CA GLY A 292 3.23 9.66 -11.49
C GLY A 292 4.50 8.85 -11.79
N PRO A 293 4.40 7.79 -12.63
CA PRO A 293 5.54 6.98 -13.02
C PRO A 293 6.67 7.78 -13.69
N GLY A 294 6.35 8.85 -14.40
CA GLY A 294 7.32 9.74 -15.04
C GLY A 294 8.31 10.34 -14.03
N LEU A 295 7.85 10.72 -12.84
CA LEU A 295 8.74 11.20 -11.78
C LEU A 295 9.82 10.17 -11.47
N LEU A 296 9.43 8.91 -11.28
CA LEU A 296 10.32 7.86 -10.80
C LEU A 296 11.25 7.32 -11.89
N PHE A 297 10.76 7.21 -13.13
CA PHE A 297 11.47 6.51 -14.20
C PHE A 297 12.08 7.43 -15.27
N ILE A 298 11.70 8.70 -15.29
CA ILE A 298 12.20 9.69 -16.26
C ILE A 298 12.97 10.80 -15.53
N PHE A 299 12.29 11.55 -14.65
CA PHE A 299 12.87 12.76 -14.06
C PHE A 299 13.94 12.46 -13.01
N LEU A 300 13.67 11.53 -12.08
CA LEU A 300 14.63 11.22 -11.02
C LEU A 300 15.92 10.57 -11.53
N PRO A 301 15.92 9.59 -12.47
CA PRO A 301 17.16 9.06 -13.03
C PRO A 301 17.98 10.13 -13.75
N ASN A 302 17.35 11.00 -14.55
CA ASN A 302 18.02 12.12 -15.21
C ASN A 302 18.64 13.10 -14.21
N LEU A 303 17.91 13.42 -13.13
CA LEU A 303 18.40 14.24 -12.04
C LEU A 303 19.60 13.60 -11.32
N ILE A 304 19.45 12.36 -10.89
CA ILE A 304 20.47 11.60 -10.15
C ILE A 304 21.76 11.46 -10.98
N ARG A 305 21.65 11.28 -12.30
CA ARG A 305 22.80 11.22 -13.20
C ARG A 305 23.69 12.46 -13.10
N SER A 306 23.11 13.64 -12.95
CA SER A 306 23.85 14.90 -12.84
C SER A 306 24.45 15.15 -11.45
N MET A 307 24.07 14.36 -10.43
CA MET A 307 24.55 14.54 -9.06
C MET A 307 25.92 13.89 -8.82
N PRO A 308 26.76 14.44 -7.93
CA PRO A 308 28.02 13.78 -7.53
C PRO A 308 27.74 12.37 -6.97
N GLY A 309 28.43 11.36 -7.48
CA GLY A 309 28.20 9.96 -7.07
C GLY A 309 26.85 9.39 -7.49
N GLY A 310 26.19 9.95 -8.50
CA GLY A 310 24.82 9.63 -8.94
C GLY A 310 24.55 8.14 -9.11
N ARG A 311 25.54 7.35 -9.59
CA ARG A 311 25.38 5.89 -9.70
C ARG A 311 25.13 5.21 -8.36
N ILE A 312 25.85 5.60 -7.30
CA ILE A 312 25.67 5.04 -5.95
C ILE A 312 24.28 5.45 -5.42
N ILE A 313 23.91 6.71 -5.61
CA ILE A 313 22.60 7.22 -5.22
C ILE A 313 21.47 6.49 -5.93
N ALA A 314 21.60 6.23 -7.24
CA ALA A 314 20.63 5.46 -8.01
C ALA A 314 20.48 4.02 -7.48
N ILE A 315 21.60 3.35 -7.16
CA ILE A 315 21.59 2.00 -6.59
C ILE A 315 20.81 2.00 -5.26
N ILE A 316 21.14 2.93 -4.36
CA ILE A 316 20.47 3.05 -3.05
C ILE A 316 18.98 3.33 -3.23
N PHE A 317 18.63 4.29 -4.11
CA PHE A 317 17.26 4.69 -4.36
C PHE A 317 16.41 3.55 -4.93
N PHE A 318 16.83 2.94 -6.04
CA PHE A 318 16.05 1.88 -6.68
C PHE A 318 16.03 0.57 -5.87
N ALA A 319 17.06 0.28 -5.09
CA ALA A 319 17.03 -0.82 -4.13
C ALA A 319 15.96 -0.58 -3.06
N ALA A 320 15.90 0.62 -2.47
CA ALA A 320 14.90 0.96 -1.48
C ALA A 320 13.47 0.92 -2.05
N VAL A 321 13.27 1.47 -3.26
CA VAL A 321 11.99 1.42 -3.98
C VAL A 321 11.54 -0.02 -4.26
N PHE A 322 12.48 -0.89 -4.66
CA PHE A 322 12.20 -2.32 -4.89
C PHE A 322 11.76 -3.03 -3.61
N LEU A 323 12.43 -2.76 -2.48
CA LEU A 323 12.07 -3.36 -1.18
C LEU A 323 10.66 -2.95 -0.74
N ALA A 324 10.32 -1.67 -0.83
CA ALA A 324 8.99 -1.16 -0.50
C ALA A 324 7.90 -1.73 -1.42
N GLY A 325 8.14 -1.72 -2.73
CA GLY A 325 7.19 -2.29 -3.67
C GLY A 325 6.98 -3.79 -3.50
N MET A 326 8.04 -4.54 -3.19
CA MET A 326 7.97 -5.98 -2.98
C MET A 326 7.13 -6.35 -1.75
N THR A 327 7.26 -5.64 -0.64
CA THR A 327 6.47 -5.91 0.57
C THR A 327 4.99 -5.61 0.37
N SER A 328 4.64 -4.58 -0.40
CA SER A 328 3.26 -4.28 -0.80
C SER A 328 2.70 -5.36 -1.74
N LEU A 329 3.49 -5.82 -2.71
CA LEU A 329 3.09 -6.87 -3.64
C LEU A 329 2.81 -8.19 -2.92
N ILE A 330 3.64 -8.56 -1.94
CA ILE A 330 3.44 -9.74 -1.07
C ILE A 330 2.07 -9.66 -0.38
N ASN A 331 1.71 -8.53 0.20
CA ASN A 331 0.42 -8.37 0.87
C ASN A 331 -0.77 -8.46 -0.08
N LEU A 332 -0.66 -7.84 -1.26
CA LEU A 332 -1.73 -7.85 -2.26
C LEU A 332 -2.03 -9.27 -2.79
N TYR A 333 -1.03 -10.12 -2.94
CA TYR A 333 -1.23 -11.51 -3.36
C TYR A 333 -1.69 -12.44 -2.23
N GLU A 334 -1.45 -12.09 -0.95
CA GLU A 334 -1.76 -12.98 0.18
C GLU A 334 -3.26 -13.25 0.33
N ALA A 335 -4.13 -12.24 0.19
CA ALA A 335 -5.58 -12.44 0.30
C ALA A 335 -6.17 -13.37 -0.79
N PRO A 336 -5.81 -13.23 -2.08
CA PRO A 336 -6.16 -14.20 -3.13
C PRO A 336 -5.64 -15.61 -2.86
N ILE A 337 -4.37 -15.76 -2.45
CA ILE A 337 -3.77 -17.07 -2.14
C ILE A 337 -4.52 -17.74 -0.99
N ALA A 338 -4.77 -17.02 0.11
CA ALA A 338 -5.53 -17.54 1.24
C ALA A 338 -6.95 -17.95 0.83
N THR A 339 -7.59 -17.18 -0.05
CA THR A 339 -8.93 -17.52 -0.57
C THR A 339 -8.92 -18.80 -1.39
N VAL A 340 -7.90 -18.99 -2.25
CA VAL A 340 -7.73 -20.25 -3.01
C VAL A 340 -7.49 -21.43 -2.06
N GLN A 341 -6.66 -21.25 -1.03
CA GLN A 341 -6.45 -22.28 0.00
C GLN A 341 -7.76 -22.67 0.70
N GLU A 342 -8.54 -21.66 1.14
CA GLU A 342 -9.79 -21.85 1.89
C GLU A 342 -10.90 -22.48 1.03
N LYS A 343 -11.09 -22.02 -0.22
CA LYS A 343 -12.21 -22.44 -1.07
C LYS A 343 -11.93 -23.71 -1.88
N LEU A 344 -10.68 -23.94 -2.29
CA LEU A 344 -10.30 -25.12 -3.05
C LEU A 344 -9.60 -26.18 -2.18
N HIS A 345 -9.45 -25.92 -0.87
CA HIS A 345 -8.78 -26.82 0.09
C HIS A 345 -7.36 -27.22 -0.35
N LEU A 346 -6.66 -26.29 -1.03
CA LEU A 346 -5.29 -26.50 -1.49
C LEU A 346 -4.29 -26.15 -0.39
N SER A 347 -3.16 -26.85 -0.36
CA SER A 347 -2.02 -26.39 0.43
C SER A 347 -1.41 -25.14 -0.19
N ARG A 348 -0.54 -24.45 0.57
CA ARG A 348 -0.03 -23.12 0.18
C ARG A 348 0.71 -23.11 -1.15
N VAL A 349 1.60 -24.08 -1.39
CA VAL A 349 2.42 -24.10 -2.61
C VAL A 349 1.58 -24.21 -3.90
N PRO A 350 0.63 -25.16 -4.06
CA PRO A 350 -0.23 -25.17 -5.23
C PRO A 350 -1.16 -23.95 -5.32
N ALA A 351 -1.64 -23.39 -4.20
CA ALA A 351 -2.40 -22.15 -4.24
C ALA A 351 -1.58 -20.97 -4.79
N CYS A 352 -0.33 -20.83 -4.37
CA CYS A 352 0.62 -19.88 -4.97
C CYS A 352 0.83 -20.16 -6.45
N GLY A 353 0.94 -21.43 -6.86
CA GLY A 353 1.07 -21.84 -8.26
C GLY A 353 -0.09 -21.36 -9.14
N VAL A 354 -1.33 -21.57 -8.68
CA VAL A 354 -2.54 -21.10 -9.39
C VAL A 354 -2.52 -19.58 -9.55
N ILE A 355 -2.26 -18.86 -8.48
CA ILE A 355 -2.22 -17.39 -8.50
C ILE A 355 -1.04 -16.87 -9.35
N THR A 356 0.10 -17.57 -9.35
CA THR A 356 1.25 -17.22 -10.23
C THR A 356 0.87 -17.30 -11.70
N VAL A 357 0.22 -18.40 -12.12
CA VAL A 357 -0.21 -18.59 -13.52
C VAL A 357 -1.18 -17.47 -13.94
N ILE A 358 -2.19 -17.18 -13.10
CA ILE A 358 -3.14 -16.09 -13.35
C ILE A 358 -2.40 -14.76 -13.42
N GLY A 359 -1.50 -14.50 -12.46
CA GLY A 359 -0.71 -13.29 -12.39
C GLY A 359 0.16 -13.06 -13.63
N ILE A 360 0.86 -14.09 -14.10
CA ILE A 360 1.67 -14.00 -15.33
C ILE A 360 0.78 -13.70 -16.54
N ILE A 361 -0.25 -14.49 -16.78
CA ILE A 361 -1.09 -14.35 -17.99
C ILE A 361 -1.73 -12.96 -18.02
N VAL A 362 -2.41 -12.57 -16.95
CA VAL A 362 -3.16 -11.30 -16.96
C VAL A 362 -2.21 -10.10 -16.95
N SER A 363 -1.10 -10.14 -16.19
CA SER A 363 -0.14 -9.04 -16.17
C SER A 363 0.51 -8.78 -17.53
N LEU A 364 0.75 -9.83 -18.34
CA LEU A 364 1.24 -9.67 -19.71
C LEU A 364 0.22 -8.99 -20.62
N LEU A 365 -1.06 -9.29 -20.44
CA LEU A 365 -2.13 -8.73 -21.28
C LEU A 365 -2.44 -7.26 -20.97
N ILE A 366 -2.24 -6.83 -19.72
CA ILE A 366 -2.61 -5.47 -19.28
C ILE A 366 -1.49 -4.44 -19.37
N GLN A 367 -0.29 -4.79 -19.81
CA GLN A 367 0.85 -3.85 -19.82
C GLN A 367 0.53 -2.51 -20.48
N GLY A 368 -0.10 -2.54 -21.65
CA GLY A 368 -0.45 -1.32 -22.40
C GLY A 368 -1.57 -0.47 -21.78
N ILE A 369 -2.30 -1.00 -20.80
CA ILE A 369 -3.43 -0.32 -20.13
C ILE A 369 -3.25 -0.26 -18.61
N VAL A 370 -2.06 -0.52 -18.09
CA VAL A 370 -1.82 -0.66 -16.65
C VAL A 370 -2.25 0.57 -15.84
N SER A 371 -2.06 1.78 -16.36
CA SER A 371 -2.52 3.01 -15.68
C SER A 371 -4.04 3.02 -15.50
N THR A 372 -4.79 2.83 -16.58
CA THR A 372 -6.26 2.76 -16.52
C THR A 372 -6.75 1.60 -15.65
N TRP A 373 -6.05 0.45 -15.72
CA TRP A 373 -6.33 -0.70 -14.88
C TRP A 373 -6.20 -0.36 -13.40
N MET A 374 -5.10 0.28 -13.00
CA MET A 374 -4.85 0.69 -11.61
C MET A 374 -5.83 1.78 -11.15
N ASP A 375 -6.17 2.73 -12.02
CA ASP A 375 -7.14 3.79 -11.73
C ASP A 375 -8.53 3.21 -11.43
N ILE A 376 -9.01 2.26 -12.24
CA ILE A 376 -10.29 1.59 -12.00
C ILE A 376 -10.29 0.94 -10.62
N LEU A 377 -9.23 0.26 -10.24
CA LEU A 377 -9.17 -0.46 -8.97
C LEU A 377 -9.09 0.50 -7.78
N SER A 378 -8.26 1.53 -7.85
CA SER A 378 -8.09 2.50 -6.76
C SER A 378 -9.32 3.38 -6.57
N ILE A 379 -10.00 3.77 -7.67
CA ILE A 379 -11.18 4.64 -7.63
C ILE A 379 -12.43 3.89 -7.16
N TYR A 380 -12.66 2.68 -7.69
CA TYR A 380 -13.94 1.98 -7.48
C TYR A 380 -13.84 0.86 -6.45
N ILE A 381 -12.85 -0.02 -6.58
CA ILE A 381 -12.85 -1.29 -5.86
C ILE A 381 -12.30 -1.14 -4.44
N CYS A 382 -11.21 -0.39 -4.25
CA CYS A 382 -10.60 -0.23 -2.93
C CYS A 382 -11.55 0.47 -1.92
N PRO A 383 -12.16 1.63 -2.23
CA PRO A 383 -13.10 2.27 -1.30
C PRO A 383 -14.37 1.43 -1.06
N LEU A 384 -14.85 0.74 -2.10
CA LEU A 384 -16.00 -0.16 -1.98
C LEU A 384 -15.67 -1.33 -1.04
N GLY A 385 -14.50 -1.97 -1.21
CA GLY A 385 -14.05 -3.07 -0.37
C GLY A 385 -13.93 -2.66 1.11
N ALA A 386 -13.34 -1.50 1.39
CA ALA A 386 -13.24 -0.94 2.74
C ALA A 386 -14.62 -0.65 3.35
N GLY A 387 -15.50 -0.02 2.58
CA GLY A 387 -16.87 0.27 3.00
C GLY A 387 -17.65 -0.99 3.33
N LEU A 388 -17.56 -2.01 2.47
CA LEU A 388 -18.19 -3.31 2.69
C LEU A 388 -17.64 -4.01 3.94
N ALA A 389 -16.33 -4.04 4.15
CA ALA A 389 -15.72 -4.59 5.36
C ALA A 389 -16.21 -3.87 6.62
N GLY A 390 -16.27 -2.53 6.57
CA GLY A 390 -16.84 -1.72 7.64
C GLY A 390 -18.31 -2.03 7.91
N ILE A 391 -19.14 -2.17 6.87
CA ILE A 391 -20.56 -2.57 7.02
C ILE A 391 -20.63 -3.94 7.68
N MET A 392 -19.90 -4.94 7.20
CA MET A 392 -19.92 -6.30 7.75
C MET A 392 -19.57 -6.30 9.24
N PHE A 393 -18.53 -5.58 9.63
CA PHE A 393 -18.07 -5.59 11.01
C PHE A 393 -18.94 -4.77 11.95
N PHE A 394 -19.35 -3.54 11.56
CA PHE A 394 -20.06 -2.60 12.46
C PHE A 394 -21.58 -2.59 12.34
N TRP A 395 -22.15 -3.05 11.21
CA TRP A 395 -23.60 -3.03 10.98
C TRP A 395 -24.22 -4.42 10.98
N VAL A 396 -23.51 -5.43 10.46
CA VAL A 396 -24.01 -6.81 10.37
C VAL A 396 -23.68 -7.59 11.64
N CYS A 397 -22.47 -7.49 12.17
CA CYS A 397 -22.09 -8.14 13.43
C CYS A 397 -22.78 -7.46 14.63
N LYS A 398 -23.08 -8.26 15.67
CA LYS A 398 -23.64 -7.75 16.94
C LYS A 398 -22.61 -6.82 17.62
N LYS A 399 -23.09 -5.69 18.17
CA LYS A 399 -22.25 -4.70 18.86
C LYS A 399 -21.39 -5.32 19.97
N SER A 400 -21.95 -6.22 20.79
CA SER A 400 -21.21 -6.91 21.86
C SER A 400 -20.05 -7.75 21.33
N TYR A 401 -20.23 -8.41 20.17
CA TYR A 401 -19.19 -9.16 19.52
C TYR A 401 -18.06 -8.25 19.04
N VAL A 402 -18.39 -7.13 18.39
CA VAL A 402 -17.40 -6.14 17.94
C VAL A 402 -16.61 -5.57 19.12
N GLU A 403 -17.31 -5.21 20.22
CA GLU A 403 -16.69 -4.71 21.45
C GLU A 403 -15.71 -5.72 22.04
N GLU A 404 -16.09 -6.99 22.10
CA GLU A 404 -15.22 -8.07 22.57
C GLU A 404 -13.98 -8.19 21.70
N GLN A 405 -14.17 -8.29 20.38
CA GLN A 405 -13.06 -8.52 19.45
C GLN A 405 -12.05 -7.36 19.40
N VAL A 406 -12.52 -6.11 19.45
CA VAL A 406 -11.63 -4.94 19.46
C VAL A 406 -10.84 -4.83 20.76
N ASN A 407 -11.41 -5.27 21.89
CA ASN A 407 -10.78 -5.19 23.21
C ASN A 407 -9.88 -6.38 23.57
N LYS A 408 -9.87 -7.46 22.79
CA LYS A 408 -8.95 -8.59 23.03
C LYS A 408 -7.49 -8.12 23.05
N GLY A 409 -6.70 -8.65 23.97
CA GLY A 409 -5.30 -8.29 24.16
C GLY A 409 -5.07 -6.92 24.83
N ARG A 410 -6.10 -6.34 25.48
CA ARG A 410 -6.04 -5.03 26.14
C ARG A 410 -6.53 -5.10 27.60
N GLU A 411 -5.86 -4.36 28.47
CA GLU A 411 -6.30 -4.17 29.86
C GLU A 411 -7.41 -3.13 29.99
N ARG A 412 -7.38 -2.08 29.14
CA ARG A 412 -8.38 -0.99 29.18
C ARG A 412 -9.31 -1.06 27.97
N LYS A 413 -10.63 -0.99 28.23
CA LYS A 413 -11.63 -0.94 27.16
C LYS A 413 -11.51 0.33 26.33
N PHE A 414 -11.67 0.19 25.00
CA PHE A 414 -11.43 1.21 24.01
C PHE A 414 -12.68 1.61 23.20
N THR A 415 -13.82 0.98 23.43
CA THR A 415 -14.92 0.92 22.47
C THR A 415 -15.99 1.97 22.61
N LYS A 416 -16.03 2.78 23.69
CA LYS A 416 -17.12 3.74 23.93
C LYS A 416 -17.38 4.70 22.76
N TYR A 417 -16.31 5.29 22.20
CA TYR A 417 -16.37 6.23 21.08
C TYR A 417 -15.95 5.60 19.75
N PHE A 418 -15.14 4.55 19.80
CA PHE A 418 -14.58 3.88 18.63
C PHE A 418 -15.67 3.34 17.70
N ILE A 419 -16.61 2.54 18.24
CA ILE A 419 -17.66 1.92 17.43
C ILE A 419 -18.56 2.97 16.77
N PRO A 420 -19.08 4.00 17.48
CA PRO A 420 -19.83 5.08 16.85
C PRO A 420 -19.05 5.81 15.75
N VAL A 421 -17.78 6.13 15.99
CA VAL A 421 -16.92 6.79 14.99
C VAL A 421 -16.74 5.90 13.75
N CYS A 422 -16.44 4.61 13.95
CA CYS A 422 -16.33 3.69 12.82
C CYS A 422 -17.64 3.55 12.04
N LYS A 423 -18.76 3.42 12.76
CA LYS A 423 -20.08 3.18 12.16
C LYS A 423 -20.60 4.40 11.40
N TYR A 424 -20.46 5.59 11.96
CA TYR A 424 -21.13 6.80 11.45
C TYR A 424 -20.18 7.82 10.79
N ILE A 425 -18.87 7.64 10.91
CA ILE A 425 -17.88 8.51 10.26
C ILE A 425 -17.07 7.70 9.25
N TYR A 426 -16.35 6.64 9.67
CA TYR A 426 -15.46 5.90 8.79
C TYR A 426 -16.21 5.21 7.63
N VAL A 427 -17.28 4.46 7.91
CA VAL A 427 -18.02 3.77 6.83
C VAL A 427 -18.59 4.77 5.82
N PRO A 428 -19.27 5.88 6.20
CA PRO A 428 -19.62 6.92 5.23
C PRO A 428 -18.45 7.53 4.48
N ILE A 429 -17.30 7.76 5.13
CA ILE A 429 -16.09 8.28 4.46
C ILE A 429 -15.65 7.34 3.32
N CYS A 430 -15.70 6.02 3.49
CA CYS A 430 -15.35 5.09 2.41
C CYS A 430 -16.21 5.33 1.15
N PHE A 431 -17.52 5.56 1.32
CA PHE A 431 -18.41 5.86 0.19
C PHE A 431 -18.26 7.29 -0.34
N ILE A 432 -17.90 8.26 0.52
CA ILE A 432 -17.54 9.62 0.08
C ILE A 432 -16.27 9.55 -0.79
N VAL A 433 -15.24 8.81 -0.38
CA VAL A 433 -14.01 8.58 -1.18
C VAL A 433 -14.36 7.95 -2.53
N LEU A 434 -15.24 6.96 -2.56
CA LEU A 434 -15.72 6.34 -3.80
C LEU A 434 -16.41 7.38 -4.71
N ILE A 435 -17.36 8.15 -4.19
CA ILE A 435 -18.12 9.15 -4.98
C ILE A 435 -17.20 10.24 -5.49
N LEU A 436 -16.32 10.79 -4.64
CA LEU A 436 -15.36 11.83 -5.02
C LEU A 436 -14.33 11.29 -6.02
N GLY A 437 -13.87 10.04 -5.83
CA GLY A 437 -12.98 9.37 -6.78
C GLY A 437 -13.60 9.27 -8.18
N ILE A 438 -14.87 8.87 -8.27
CA ILE A 438 -15.61 8.79 -9.54
C ILE A 438 -15.79 10.19 -10.15
N ALA A 439 -16.18 11.18 -9.35
CA ALA A 439 -16.47 12.53 -9.83
C ALA A 439 -15.21 13.28 -10.32
N LEU A 440 -14.06 13.02 -9.72
CA LEU A 440 -12.81 13.74 -9.99
C LEU A 440 -11.79 12.92 -10.81
N GLY A 441 -12.14 11.70 -11.23
CA GLY A 441 -11.24 10.82 -11.98
C GLY A 441 -10.06 10.29 -11.15
N GLY A 442 -10.25 10.16 -9.83
CA GLY A 442 -9.26 9.69 -8.87
C GLY A 442 -8.84 10.77 -7.87
N ILE A 443 -8.72 10.39 -6.60
CA ILE A 443 -8.27 11.27 -5.51
C ILE A 443 -7.13 10.65 -4.68
N GLY A 444 -6.80 9.38 -4.93
CA GLY A 444 -5.73 8.65 -4.27
C GLY A 444 -4.57 8.34 -5.19
#